data_5f8fee6f5fe131b44626a2fcf9a21bbc
#
_entry.id   5f8fee6f5fe131b44626a2fcf9a21bbc
#
_cell.length_a   1.000
_cell.length_b   1.000
_cell.length_c   1.000
_cell.angle_alpha   90.00
_cell.angle_beta   90.00
_cell.angle_gamma   90.00
#
_symmetry.space_group_name_H-M   'P 1'
#
loop_
_entity.id
_entity.type
_entity.pdbx_description
1 polymer ?
#
loop_
_entity_poly.entity_id
_entity_poly.type
_entity_poly.pdbx_seq_one_letter_code
_entity_poly.pdbx_strand_id
1 'polypeptide(L)'
;MVTDNSNSQNFYSEIEKWNDMSPKDGTREFGWAVYYSVIYYANAIIANKDNIKEGSQEDIDQLVGEAYLLRGYMHFILANLYGQPYTKEGAPETKSIPIKWDLDLEVVLPRNTVKEVYTAILSDIESARGLMHQKEWEAVYAYRFSTLSVDAMESRVRLYMGNWKEAYDAAERIFCLLYTSPSPRDCS
;
A
#
# COMPACT_ATOMS: atom_id res chain seq x y z
N MET A 1 31.68 0.39 -30.70
CA MET A 1 30.52 -0.51 -30.85
C MET A 1 29.51 -0.08 -29.82
N VAL A 2 28.56 0.72 -30.21
CA VAL A 2 27.42 1.13 -29.34
C VAL A 2 26.44 -0.03 -29.40
N THR A 3 26.32 -0.79 -28.34
CA THR A 3 25.29 -1.82 -28.23
C THR A 3 23.95 -1.12 -28.14
N ASP A 4 23.16 -1.33 -29.14
CA ASP A 4 21.81 -0.82 -29.31
C ASP A 4 20.91 -1.36 -28.18
N ASN A 5 20.63 -0.51 -27.18
CA ASN A 5 19.76 -0.82 -26.03
C ASN A 5 18.30 -0.47 -26.36
N SER A 6 17.93 -0.60 -27.63
CA SER A 6 16.63 -0.18 -28.18
C SER A 6 15.42 -0.94 -27.64
N ASN A 7 15.63 -2.09 -26.94
CA ASN A 7 14.53 -2.91 -26.45
C ASN A 7 13.96 -2.48 -25.08
N SER A 8 14.71 -1.77 -24.25
CA SER A 8 14.20 -1.33 -22.94
C SER A 8 13.54 0.06 -22.99
N GLN A 9 13.85 0.87 -24.00
CA GLN A 9 13.29 2.22 -24.14
C GLN A 9 11.84 2.25 -24.67
N ASN A 10 11.38 1.19 -25.34
CA ASN A 10 10.06 1.16 -25.95
C ASN A 10 8.91 0.86 -24.96
N PHE A 11 9.19 0.29 -23.79
CA PHE A 11 8.15 -0.12 -22.85
C PHE A 11 7.40 1.05 -22.18
N TYR A 12 8.08 2.18 -22.00
CA TYR A 12 7.53 3.35 -21.29
C TYR A 12 7.40 4.58 -22.17
N SER A 13 7.80 4.49 -23.46
CA SER A 13 7.84 5.65 -24.35
C SER A 13 6.49 6.31 -24.58
N GLU A 14 5.40 5.55 -24.57
CA GLU A 14 4.05 6.10 -24.73
C GLU A 14 3.59 6.84 -23.47
N ILE A 15 4.03 6.38 -22.30
CA ILE A 15 3.77 7.02 -21.01
C ILE A 15 4.58 8.30 -20.87
N GLU A 16 5.87 8.26 -21.23
CA GLU A 16 6.74 9.44 -21.24
C GLU A 16 6.21 10.54 -22.15
N LYS A 17 5.57 10.15 -23.26
CA LYS A 17 4.98 11.07 -24.23
C LYS A 17 3.56 11.51 -23.87
N TRP A 18 2.99 11.03 -22.77
CA TRP A 18 1.61 11.29 -22.35
C TRP A 18 0.59 10.94 -23.44
N ASN A 19 0.89 9.97 -24.29
CA ASN A 19 -0.01 9.53 -25.33
C ASN A 19 -1.16 8.72 -24.70
N ASP A 20 -2.38 9.01 -25.18
CA ASP A 20 -3.57 8.27 -24.81
C ASP A 20 -3.49 6.83 -25.36
N MET A 21 -3.72 5.86 -24.50
CA MET A 21 -3.20 4.52 -24.64
C MET A 21 -4.03 3.61 -25.52
N SER A 22 -3.55 3.33 -26.70
CA SER A 22 -3.66 1.97 -27.24
C SER A 22 -2.36 1.25 -26.91
N PRO A 23 -2.35 0.17 -26.13
CA PRO A 23 -1.13 -0.59 -25.89
C PRO A 23 -0.66 -1.12 -27.24
N LYS A 24 0.52 -0.68 -27.69
CA LYS A 24 1.21 -1.34 -28.81
C LYS A 24 1.57 -2.76 -28.38
N ASP A 25 1.53 -3.69 -29.32
CA ASP A 25 1.99 -5.04 -29.07
C ASP A 25 3.36 -5.04 -28.38
N GLY A 26 3.43 -5.66 -27.19
CA GLY A 26 4.64 -5.69 -26.35
C GLY A 26 4.70 -4.67 -25.21
N THR A 27 3.72 -3.77 -25.05
CA THR A 27 3.61 -2.89 -23.88
C THR A 27 3.23 -3.74 -22.66
N ARG A 28 4.08 -3.76 -21.64
CA ARG A 28 3.73 -4.44 -20.38
C ARG A 28 2.67 -3.63 -19.66
N GLU A 29 1.65 -4.32 -19.15
CA GLU A 29 0.71 -3.74 -18.20
C GLU A 29 1.46 -3.16 -16.99
N PHE A 30 0.94 -2.09 -16.41
CA PHE A 30 1.49 -1.42 -15.24
C PHE A 30 1.42 -2.30 -13.99
N GLY A 31 2.10 -3.45 -14.03
CA GLY A 31 2.35 -4.25 -12.84
C GLY A 31 1.12 -4.88 -12.19
N TRP A 32 -0.07 -4.90 -12.82
CA TRP A 32 -1.27 -5.51 -12.25
C TRP A 32 -0.98 -6.87 -11.59
N ALA A 33 -0.42 -7.80 -12.36
CA ALA A 33 -0.10 -9.13 -11.87
C ALA A 33 0.96 -9.12 -10.77
N VAL A 34 1.93 -8.20 -10.83
CA VAL A 34 2.99 -8.09 -9.81
C VAL A 34 2.40 -7.64 -8.48
N TYR A 35 1.54 -6.61 -8.47
CA TYR A 35 0.92 -6.14 -7.24
C TYR A 35 -0.01 -7.17 -6.61
N TYR A 36 -0.79 -7.90 -7.42
CA TYR A 36 -1.62 -9.00 -6.90
C TYR A 36 -0.80 -10.20 -6.41
N SER A 37 0.38 -10.46 -6.98
CA SER A 37 1.29 -11.46 -6.42
C SER A 37 1.78 -11.07 -5.02
N VAL A 38 2.09 -9.80 -4.79
CA VAL A 38 2.48 -9.31 -3.46
C VAL A 38 1.30 -9.41 -2.48
N ILE A 39 0.08 -9.06 -2.92
CA ILE A 39 -1.15 -9.23 -2.12
C ILE A 39 -1.35 -10.70 -1.73
N TYR A 40 -1.12 -11.63 -2.67
CA TYR A 40 -1.20 -13.07 -2.40
C TYR A 40 -0.22 -13.51 -1.30
N TYR A 41 1.05 -13.08 -1.37
CA TYR A 41 2.03 -13.39 -0.32
C TYR A 41 1.66 -12.77 1.03
N ALA A 42 1.16 -11.54 1.04
CA ALA A 42 0.66 -10.92 2.27
C ALA A 42 -0.52 -11.70 2.86
N ASN A 43 -1.48 -12.13 2.04
CA ASN A 43 -2.59 -12.99 2.45
C ASN A 43 -2.09 -14.34 3.00
N ALA A 44 -1.04 -14.93 2.38
CA ALA A 44 -0.46 -16.19 2.85
C ALA A 44 0.13 -16.06 4.27
N ILE A 45 0.81 -14.96 4.56
CA ILE A 45 1.34 -14.68 5.91
C ILE A 45 0.18 -14.52 6.90
N ILE A 46 -0.82 -13.69 6.57
CA ILE A 46 -1.96 -13.41 7.43
C ILE A 46 -2.77 -14.69 7.73
N ALA A 47 -3.03 -15.49 6.70
CA ALA A 47 -3.82 -16.73 6.85
C ALA A 47 -3.08 -17.82 7.65
N ASN A 48 -1.75 -17.81 7.63
CA ASN A 48 -0.95 -18.84 8.32
C ASN A 48 -0.34 -18.35 9.64
N LYS A 49 -0.76 -17.22 10.19
CA LYS A 49 -0.20 -16.64 11.42
C LYS A 49 -0.13 -17.63 12.58
N ASP A 50 -1.16 -18.44 12.78
CA ASP A 50 -1.26 -19.43 13.86
C ASP A 50 -0.40 -20.67 13.61
N ASN A 51 0.12 -20.86 12.42
CA ASN A 51 1.00 -21.97 12.02
C ASN A 51 2.50 -21.61 12.09
N ILE A 52 2.84 -20.34 12.33
CA ILE A 52 4.23 -19.89 12.47
C ILE A 52 4.75 -20.40 13.82
N LYS A 53 5.81 -21.25 13.78
CA LYS A 53 6.35 -21.93 14.97
C LYS A 53 7.66 -21.33 15.47
N GLU A 54 8.29 -20.48 14.70
CA GLU A 54 9.57 -19.86 15.03
C GLU A 54 9.37 -18.37 15.32
N GLY A 55 10.11 -17.85 16.31
CA GLY A 55 10.00 -16.48 16.78
C GLY A 55 9.12 -16.31 18.02
N SER A 56 9.22 -15.16 18.65
CA SER A 56 8.31 -14.77 19.72
C SER A 56 6.94 -14.38 19.17
N GLN A 57 5.90 -14.31 20.02
CA GLN A 57 4.59 -13.80 19.62
C GLN A 57 4.70 -12.36 19.08
N GLU A 58 5.55 -11.54 19.70
CA GLU A 58 5.82 -10.18 19.25
C GLU A 58 6.41 -10.13 17.84
N ASP A 59 7.36 -11.03 17.51
CA ASP A 59 7.93 -11.12 16.17
C ASP A 59 6.89 -11.55 15.13
N ILE A 60 6.01 -12.48 15.51
CA ILE A 60 4.92 -12.96 14.65
C ILE A 60 3.92 -11.83 14.43
N ASP A 61 3.51 -11.13 15.47
CA ASP A 61 2.58 -10.00 15.38
C ASP A 61 3.15 -8.88 14.52
N GLN A 62 4.44 -8.55 14.68
CA GLN A 62 5.14 -7.59 13.83
C GLN A 62 5.10 -8.02 12.36
N LEU A 63 5.43 -9.28 12.05
CA LEU A 63 5.43 -9.81 10.69
C LEU A 63 4.03 -9.76 10.05
N VAL A 64 3.01 -10.16 10.80
CA VAL A 64 1.61 -10.14 10.35
C VAL A 64 1.13 -8.71 10.16
N GLY A 65 1.50 -7.79 11.05
CA GLY A 65 1.21 -6.37 10.92
C GLY A 65 1.84 -5.76 9.65
N GLU A 66 3.09 -6.10 9.38
CA GLU A 66 3.76 -5.69 8.13
C GLU A 66 3.06 -6.26 6.89
N ALA A 67 2.55 -7.49 6.95
CA ALA A 67 1.79 -8.09 5.86
C ALA A 67 0.45 -7.36 5.61
N TYR A 68 -0.26 -6.96 6.66
CA TYR A 68 -1.46 -6.12 6.52
C TYR A 68 -1.12 -4.78 5.86
N LEU A 69 -0.09 -4.09 6.35
CA LEU A 69 0.31 -2.79 5.79
C LEU A 69 0.73 -2.90 4.33
N LEU A 70 1.49 -3.95 3.98
CA LEU A 70 1.91 -4.22 2.61
C LEU A 70 0.72 -4.48 1.69
N ARG A 71 -0.27 -5.27 2.14
CA ARG A 71 -1.50 -5.54 1.40
C ARG A 71 -2.29 -4.27 1.14
N GLY A 72 -2.50 -3.46 2.16
CA GLY A 72 -3.15 -2.15 2.05
C GLY A 72 -2.42 -1.23 1.07
N TYR A 73 -1.07 -1.22 1.13
CA TYR A 73 -0.26 -0.41 0.22
C TYR A 73 -0.38 -0.85 -1.24
N MET A 74 -0.39 -2.16 -1.50
CA MET A 74 -0.59 -2.66 -2.88
C MET A 74 -1.98 -2.33 -3.42
N HIS A 75 -3.03 -2.49 -2.61
CA HIS A 75 -4.38 -2.07 -3.00
C HIS A 75 -4.46 -0.56 -3.25
N PHE A 76 -3.77 0.26 -2.45
CA PHE A 76 -3.70 1.71 -2.64
C PHE A 76 -3.05 2.09 -3.99
N ILE A 77 -1.91 1.47 -4.32
CA ILE A 77 -1.26 1.70 -5.63
C ILE A 77 -2.19 1.31 -6.76
N LEU A 78 -2.78 0.11 -6.71
CA LEU A 78 -3.70 -0.37 -7.73
C LEU A 78 -4.93 0.53 -7.88
N ALA A 79 -5.51 0.99 -6.77
CA ALA A 79 -6.66 1.89 -6.79
C ALA A 79 -6.35 3.22 -7.50
N ASN A 80 -5.14 3.75 -7.30
CA ASN A 80 -4.71 4.99 -7.94
C ASN A 80 -4.33 4.81 -9.41
N LEU A 81 -3.86 3.62 -9.82
CA LEU A 81 -3.53 3.32 -11.20
C LEU A 81 -4.77 3.01 -12.06
N TYR A 82 -5.76 2.33 -11.48
CA TYR A 82 -6.88 1.74 -12.23
C TYR A 82 -8.28 2.23 -11.81
N GLY A 83 -8.34 3.07 -10.76
CA GLY A 83 -9.57 3.69 -10.28
C GLY A 83 -9.64 5.18 -10.59
N GLN A 84 -10.78 5.79 -10.27
CA GLN A 84 -10.93 7.23 -10.30
C GLN A 84 -10.34 7.86 -9.02
N PRO A 85 -9.81 9.10 -9.08
CA PRO A 85 -9.40 9.82 -7.87
C PRO A 85 -10.56 9.94 -6.88
N TYR A 86 -10.34 9.58 -5.62
CA TYR A 86 -11.39 9.52 -4.59
C TYR A 86 -12.17 10.84 -4.44
N THR A 87 -11.48 11.97 -4.57
CA THR A 87 -12.04 13.33 -4.40
C THR A 87 -12.82 13.84 -5.60
N LYS A 88 -12.81 13.12 -6.74
CA LYS A 88 -13.62 13.48 -7.90
C LYS A 88 -15.10 13.22 -7.60
N GLU A 89 -15.97 14.14 -7.98
CA GLU A 89 -17.41 14.01 -7.76
C GLU A 89 -17.97 12.71 -8.36
N GLY A 90 -18.69 11.93 -7.54
CA GLY A 90 -19.24 10.62 -7.90
C GLY A 90 -18.25 9.47 -7.96
N ALA A 91 -16.94 9.73 -7.90
CA ALA A 91 -15.92 8.70 -8.01
C ALA A 91 -15.98 7.62 -6.92
N PRO A 92 -16.31 7.91 -5.64
CA PRO A 92 -16.39 6.88 -4.60
C PRO A 92 -17.29 5.70 -4.96
N GLU A 93 -18.33 5.92 -5.75
CA GLU A 93 -19.29 4.89 -6.15
C GLU A 93 -18.93 4.21 -7.49
N THR A 94 -17.89 4.68 -8.18
CA THR A 94 -17.43 4.06 -9.43
C THR A 94 -16.60 2.81 -9.17
N LYS A 95 -16.55 1.90 -10.16
CA LYS A 95 -15.74 0.69 -10.06
C LYS A 95 -14.25 0.99 -10.13
N SER A 96 -13.50 0.40 -9.21
CA SER A 96 -12.05 0.47 -9.09
C SER A 96 -11.41 -0.89 -9.38
N ILE A 97 -10.91 -1.56 -8.37
CA ILE A 97 -10.18 -2.81 -8.44
C ILE A 97 -10.88 -3.90 -7.62
N PRO A 98 -10.65 -5.19 -7.90
CA PRO A 98 -11.04 -6.27 -6.98
C PRO A 98 -10.24 -6.21 -5.67
N ILE A 99 -10.91 -6.38 -4.55
CA ILE A 99 -10.25 -6.58 -3.25
C ILE A 99 -10.03 -8.08 -3.07
N LYS A 100 -8.77 -8.48 -2.84
CA LYS A 100 -8.38 -9.87 -2.67
C LYS A 100 -7.96 -10.13 -1.22
N TRP A 101 -8.75 -10.95 -0.51
CA TRP A 101 -8.53 -11.29 0.91
C TRP A 101 -8.07 -12.73 1.15
N ASP A 102 -8.21 -13.57 0.13
CA ASP A 102 -8.00 -15.01 0.21
C ASP A 102 -6.85 -15.49 -0.67
N LEU A 103 -6.57 -16.78 -0.62
CA LEU A 103 -5.50 -17.45 -1.37
C LEU A 103 -6.03 -18.19 -2.61
N ASP A 104 -7.33 -18.11 -2.90
CA ASP A 104 -7.91 -18.77 -4.05
C ASP A 104 -7.51 -18.04 -5.34
N LEU A 105 -6.76 -18.70 -6.20
CA LEU A 105 -6.28 -18.14 -7.47
C LEU A 105 -7.28 -18.33 -8.62
N GLU A 106 -8.29 -19.17 -8.45
CA GLU A 106 -9.24 -19.51 -9.52
C GLU A 106 -10.45 -18.58 -9.51
N VAL A 107 -10.75 -17.96 -8.37
CA VAL A 107 -11.92 -17.06 -8.24
C VAL A 107 -11.64 -15.72 -8.91
N VAL A 108 -12.44 -15.43 -9.93
CA VAL A 108 -12.48 -14.11 -10.57
C VAL A 108 -13.40 -13.20 -9.77
N LEU A 109 -12.82 -12.29 -9.00
CA LEU A 109 -13.54 -11.33 -8.18
C LEU A 109 -14.08 -10.16 -9.02
N PRO A 110 -15.29 -9.66 -8.72
CA PRO A 110 -15.81 -8.45 -9.33
C PRO A 110 -15.00 -7.23 -8.84
N ARG A 111 -14.98 -6.18 -9.66
CA ARG A 111 -14.38 -4.91 -9.24
C ARG A 111 -15.22 -4.25 -8.14
N ASN A 112 -14.58 -3.88 -7.06
CA ASN A 112 -15.16 -3.11 -5.96
C ASN A 112 -15.24 -1.61 -6.32
N THR A 113 -16.03 -0.86 -5.58
CA THR A 113 -16.08 0.60 -5.73
C THR A 113 -14.81 1.23 -5.13
N VAL A 114 -14.51 2.46 -5.57
CA VAL A 114 -13.38 3.23 -5.00
C VAL A 114 -13.53 3.34 -3.48
N LYS A 115 -14.74 3.62 -2.98
CA LYS A 115 -15.04 3.72 -1.55
C LYS A 115 -14.78 2.42 -0.79
N GLU A 116 -15.23 1.28 -1.34
CA GLU A 116 -14.99 -0.04 -0.73
C GLU A 116 -13.48 -0.33 -0.64
N VAL A 117 -12.73 -0.03 -1.71
CA VAL A 117 -11.28 -0.25 -1.74
C VAL A 117 -10.56 0.61 -0.70
N TYR A 118 -10.87 1.90 -0.61
CA TYR A 118 -10.25 2.77 0.39
C TYR A 118 -10.65 2.39 1.83
N THR A 119 -11.87 1.92 2.04
CA THR A 119 -12.30 1.36 3.34
C THR A 119 -11.47 0.13 3.70
N ALA A 120 -11.24 -0.76 2.75
CA ALA A 120 -10.41 -1.95 2.93
C ALA A 120 -8.95 -1.60 3.26
N ILE A 121 -8.37 -0.60 2.57
CA ILE A 121 -7.02 -0.09 2.83
C ILE A 121 -6.91 0.46 4.27
N LEU A 122 -7.88 1.26 4.71
CA LEU A 122 -7.89 1.79 6.08
C LEU A 122 -8.03 0.69 7.13
N SER A 123 -8.83 -0.34 6.85
CA SER A 123 -8.95 -1.52 7.74
C SER A 123 -7.62 -2.28 7.86
N ASP A 124 -6.86 -2.41 6.78
CA ASP A 124 -5.53 -3.02 6.80
C ASP A 124 -4.53 -2.17 7.61
N ILE A 125 -4.57 -0.84 7.48
CA ILE A 125 -3.76 0.08 8.27
C ILE A 125 -4.05 -0.06 9.77
N GLU A 126 -5.32 -0.15 10.16
CA GLU A 126 -5.70 -0.33 11.58
C GLU A 126 -5.29 -1.72 12.10
N SER A 127 -5.41 -2.77 11.28
CA SER A 127 -4.93 -4.11 11.65
C SER A 127 -3.41 -4.12 11.85
N ALA A 128 -2.67 -3.44 10.97
CA ALA A 128 -1.23 -3.27 11.10
C ALA A 128 -0.86 -2.50 12.39
N ARG A 129 -1.59 -1.40 12.67
CA ARG A 129 -1.41 -0.59 13.89
C ARG A 129 -1.58 -1.41 15.17
N GLY A 130 -2.54 -2.31 15.21
CA GLY A 130 -2.82 -3.16 16.37
C GLY A 130 -1.76 -4.23 16.63
N LEU A 131 -0.97 -4.58 15.62
CA LEU A 131 0.01 -5.67 15.69
C LEU A 131 1.46 -5.19 15.71
N MET A 132 1.76 -4.10 14.99
CA MET A 132 3.14 -3.60 14.88
C MET A 132 3.55 -2.82 16.12
N HIS A 133 4.76 -3.10 16.58
CA HIS A 133 5.35 -2.46 17.76
C HIS A 133 6.76 -1.91 17.50
N GLN A 134 7.43 -2.36 16.44
CA GLN A 134 8.78 -1.92 16.10
C GLN A 134 8.77 -0.48 15.62
N LYS A 135 9.42 0.40 16.37
CA LYS A 135 9.47 1.83 16.05
C LYS A 135 10.54 2.16 15.02
N GLU A 136 11.67 1.49 15.13
CA GLU A 136 12.85 1.75 14.31
C GLU A 136 13.59 0.45 14.02
N TRP A 137 14.17 0.34 12.84
CA TRP A 137 14.96 -0.81 12.41
C TRP A 137 16.42 -0.40 12.27
N GLU A 138 17.33 -1.34 12.51
CA GLU A 138 18.72 -1.18 12.12
C GLU A 138 18.83 -0.94 10.61
N ALA A 139 19.89 -0.24 10.17
CA ALA A 139 20.06 0.15 8.77
C ALA A 139 19.98 -1.02 7.78
N VAL A 140 20.40 -2.22 8.20
CA VAL A 140 20.34 -3.45 7.38
C VAL A 140 18.88 -3.90 7.13
N TYR A 141 17.95 -3.53 8.01
CA TYR A 141 16.53 -3.85 7.91
C TYR A 141 15.65 -2.64 7.53
N ALA A 142 16.24 -1.56 7.03
CA ALA A 142 15.53 -0.33 6.65
C ALA A 142 14.43 -0.52 5.60
N TYR A 143 14.37 -1.67 4.95
CA TYR A 143 13.31 -2.06 4.01
C TYR A 143 12.03 -2.57 4.70
N ARG A 144 12.08 -2.86 6.01
CA ARG A 144 10.92 -3.33 6.78
C ARG A 144 10.06 -2.16 7.26
N PHE A 145 8.78 -2.43 7.47
CA PHE A 145 7.87 -1.43 8.01
C PHE A 145 8.03 -1.28 9.53
N SER A 146 7.89 -0.05 9.99
CA SER A 146 7.84 0.32 11.41
C SER A 146 6.49 0.96 11.74
N THR A 147 6.24 1.25 13.01
CA THR A 147 5.03 1.98 13.43
C THR A 147 4.91 3.33 12.74
N LEU A 148 6.03 4.00 12.45
CA LEU A 148 6.04 5.24 11.66
C LEU A 148 5.52 5.04 10.23
N SER A 149 5.78 3.87 9.64
CA SER A 149 5.28 3.54 8.30
C SER A 149 3.76 3.43 8.27
N VAL A 150 3.14 2.97 9.37
CA VAL A 150 1.68 2.89 9.52
C VAL A 150 1.06 4.30 9.50
N ASP A 151 1.61 5.22 10.30
CA ASP A 151 1.14 6.60 10.34
C ASP A 151 1.39 7.35 9.02
N ALA A 152 2.54 7.10 8.38
CA ALA A 152 2.86 7.68 7.08
C ALA A 152 1.89 7.19 5.98
N MET A 153 1.54 5.91 6.01
CA MET A 153 0.58 5.33 5.09
C MET A 153 -0.83 5.89 5.34
N GLU A 154 -1.27 5.96 6.60
CA GLU A 154 -2.55 6.56 6.95
C GLU A 154 -2.63 8.01 6.47
N SER A 155 -1.64 8.83 6.80
CA SER A 155 -1.58 10.24 6.37
C SER A 155 -1.75 10.36 4.86
N ARG A 156 -1.04 9.55 4.09
CA ARG A 156 -1.12 9.55 2.62
C ARG A 156 -2.50 9.15 2.12
N VAL A 157 -3.07 8.05 2.64
CA VAL A 157 -4.41 7.58 2.22
C VAL A 157 -5.48 8.61 2.54
N ARG A 158 -5.46 9.18 3.76
CA ARG A 158 -6.38 10.23 4.17
C ARG A 158 -6.27 11.48 3.31
N LEU A 159 -5.03 11.86 2.93
CA LEU A 159 -4.78 12.97 2.01
C LEU A 159 -5.44 12.75 0.65
N TYR A 160 -5.31 11.56 0.08
CA TYR A 160 -5.93 11.19 -1.20
C TYR A 160 -7.47 11.12 -1.12
N MET A 161 -8.02 10.87 0.07
CA MET A 161 -9.47 10.92 0.31
C MET A 161 -10.01 12.35 0.53
N GLY A 162 -9.14 13.34 0.69
CA GLY A 162 -9.53 14.71 1.07
C GLY A 162 -9.85 14.88 2.56
N ASN A 163 -9.51 13.89 3.38
CA ASN A 163 -9.69 13.92 4.83
C ASN A 163 -8.50 14.65 5.49
N TRP A 164 -8.46 15.97 5.29
CA TRP A 164 -7.29 16.82 5.62
C TRP A 164 -6.91 16.76 7.08
N LYS A 165 -7.93 16.77 7.98
CA LYS A 165 -7.69 16.74 9.42
C LYS A 165 -7.03 15.44 9.85
N GLU A 166 -7.57 14.30 9.46
CA GLU A 166 -7.07 12.98 9.78
C GLU A 166 -5.69 12.73 9.15
N ALA A 167 -5.45 13.29 7.96
CA ALA A 167 -4.15 13.25 7.30
C ALA A 167 -3.09 14.04 8.10
N TYR A 168 -3.47 15.22 8.60
CA TYR A 168 -2.62 16.05 9.45
C TYR A 168 -2.34 15.36 10.79
N ASP A 169 -3.37 14.86 11.47
CA ASP A 169 -3.25 14.17 12.77
C ASP A 169 -2.31 12.94 12.66
N ALA A 170 -2.39 12.20 11.55
CA ALA A 170 -1.49 11.08 11.30
C ALA A 170 -0.03 11.54 11.04
N ALA A 171 0.17 12.62 10.28
CA ALA A 171 1.49 13.18 10.05
C ALA A 171 2.10 13.74 11.34
N GLU A 172 1.30 14.37 12.21
CA GLU A 172 1.74 14.92 13.48
C GLU A 172 2.28 13.84 14.42
N ARG A 173 1.65 12.64 14.46
CA ARG A 173 2.17 11.50 15.22
C ARG A 173 3.59 11.10 14.79
N ILE A 174 3.93 11.21 13.50
CA ILE A 174 5.28 10.94 13.01
C ILE A 174 6.26 11.99 13.52
N PHE A 175 5.90 13.27 13.42
CA PHE A 175 6.76 14.37 13.87
C PHE A 175 7.01 14.32 15.37
N CYS A 176 6.01 14.03 16.18
CA CYS A 176 6.17 13.87 17.62
C CYS A 176 7.12 12.74 18.01
N LEU A 177 7.19 11.66 17.20
CA LEU A 177 8.11 10.56 17.43
C LEU A 177 9.54 10.82 16.93
N LEU A 178 9.70 11.59 15.85
CA LEU A 178 11.02 11.92 15.28
C LEU A 178 11.72 13.05 16.04
N TYR A 179 10.98 14.03 16.53
CA TYR A 179 11.52 15.14 17.30
C TYR A 179 11.44 14.86 18.81
N THR A 180 12.24 13.93 19.30
CA THR A 180 12.40 13.61 20.74
C THR A 180 13.16 14.68 21.53
N SER A 181 13.36 15.89 20.98
CA SER A 181 13.79 17.07 21.73
C SER A 181 12.54 17.90 22.03
N PRO A 182 12.06 17.94 23.29
CA PRO A 182 10.77 18.51 23.58
C PRO A 182 10.79 20.03 23.49
N SER A 183 10.08 20.56 22.50
CA SER A 183 9.31 21.78 22.82
C SER A 183 8.05 21.30 23.52
N PRO A 184 7.80 21.66 24.80
CA PRO A 184 6.65 21.14 25.57
C PRO A 184 5.28 21.61 25.07
N ARG A 185 5.21 22.25 23.91
CA ARG A 185 3.99 22.87 23.37
C ARG A 185 3.35 22.09 22.21
N ASP A 186 4.01 21.09 21.66
CA ASP A 186 3.63 20.54 20.35
C ASP A 186 3.07 19.12 20.38
N CYS A 187 2.97 18.48 21.55
CA CYS A 187 2.49 17.10 21.69
C CYS A 187 1.38 16.95 22.76
N SER A 188 0.44 17.88 22.83
CA SER A 188 -0.73 17.79 23.72
C SER A 188 -2.01 17.52 22.97
#